data_8b9ff24eccc60bbb39958e856d4f8f1b
#
_entry.id   8b9ff24eccc60bbb39958e856d4f8f1b
#
_cell.length_a   1.000
_cell.length_b   1.000
_cell.length_c   1.000
_cell.angle_alpha   90.00
_cell.angle_beta   90.00
_cell.angle_gamma   90.00
#
_symmetry.space_group_name_H-M   'P 1'
#
loop_
_entity.id
_entity.type
_entity.pdbx_description
1 polymer ?
#
loop_
_entity_poly.entity_id
_entity_poly.type
_entity_poly.pdbx_seq_one_letter_code
_entity_poly.pdbx_strand_id
1 'polypeptide(L)'
;MNDLAAWIGRTETLHDTLHPTPVAALHATFDHAQVSVEAGTALPPLWHWLYFLPLHPQSEIGPDGHARRGGFLPPVPLPRRMW
;
A
#
# COMPACT_ATOMS: atom_id res chain seq x y z
N MET A 1 -0.34 9.83 -28.73
CA MET A 1 -1.02 8.98 -27.76
C MET A 1 0.00 8.07 -27.10
N ASN A 2 -0.11 7.88 -25.80
CA ASN A 2 0.81 7.01 -25.09
C ASN A 2 0.64 5.55 -25.52
N ASP A 3 1.74 4.88 -25.74
CA ASP A 3 1.72 3.44 -25.99
C ASP A 3 1.57 2.69 -24.66
N LEU A 4 0.33 2.46 -24.26
CA LEU A 4 0.03 1.79 -23.00
C LEU A 4 0.46 0.32 -23.00
N ALA A 5 0.65 -0.27 -24.18
CA ALA A 5 1.11 -1.65 -24.27
C ALA A 5 2.52 -1.83 -23.70
N ALA A 6 3.36 -0.79 -23.74
CA ALA A 6 4.70 -0.82 -23.16
C ALA A 6 4.69 -1.01 -21.63
N TRP A 7 3.56 -0.78 -21.00
CA TRP A 7 3.40 -0.90 -19.55
C TRP A 7 2.97 -2.30 -19.10
N ILE A 8 2.62 -3.15 -20.05
CA ILE A 8 2.21 -4.52 -19.76
C ILE A 8 3.43 -5.34 -19.33
N GLY A 9 3.28 -6.12 -18.31
CA GLY A 9 4.35 -6.98 -17.79
C GLY A 9 5.29 -6.33 -16.79
N ARG A 10 5.09 -5.06 -16.48
CA ARG A 10 5.88 -4.40 -15.44
C ARG A 10 5.53 -4.99 -14.07
N THR A 11 6.55 -5.17 -13.25
CA THR A 11 6.38 -5.67 -11.89
C THR A 11 7.06 -4.75 -10.92
N GLU A 12 6.53 -4.71 -9.71
CA GLU A 12 7.10 -3.97 -8.59
C GLU A 12 7.09 -4.88 -7.38
N THR A 13 8.19 -4.92 -6.64
CA THR A 13 8.30 -5.74 -5.44
C THR A 13 8.63 -4.84 -4.26
N LEU A 14 7.85 -4.96 -3.21
CA LEU A 14 8.07 -4.25 -1.95
C LEU A 14 8.43 -5.25 -0.87
N HIS A 15 9.38 -4.89 -0.03
CA HIS A 15 9.80 -5.69 1.11
C HIS A 15 9.52 -4.93 2.40
N ASP A 16 9.12 -5.65 3.42
CA ASP A 16 8.90 -5.06 4.74
C ASP A 16 9.15 -6.12 5.81
N THR A 17 9.35 -5.66 7.02
CA THR A 17 9.44 -6.51 8.21
C THR A 17 8.13 -6.41 8.97
N LEU A 18 7.50 -7.55 9.24
CA LEU A 18 6.22 -7.59 9.95
C LEU A 18 6.48 -7.61 11.45
N HIS A 19 6.62 -6.46 12.07
CA HIS A 19 6.78 -6.36 13.51
C HIS A 19 5.42 -6.17 14.20
N PRO A 20 5.30 -6.48 15.51
CA PRO A 20 3.99 -6.58 16.18
C PRO A 20 3.24 -5.27 16.37
N THR A 21 3.92 -4.13 16.41
CA THR A 21 3.32 -2.87 16.82
C THR A 21 2.11 -2.43 15.99
N PRO A 22 2.13 -2.46 14.65
CA PRO A 22 0.94 -2.07 13.88
C PRO A 22 -0.27 -2.96 14.16
N VAL A 23 -0.07 -4.25 14.36
CA VAL A 23 -1.15 -5.18 14.66
C VAL A 23 -1.73 -4.89 16.05
N ALA A 24 -0.87 -4.66 17.03
CA ALA A 24 -1.30 -4.29 18.38
C ALA A 24 -2.09 -2.97 18.36
N ALA A 25 -1.64 -2.00 17.57
CA ALA A 25 -2.32 -0.71 17.43
C ALA A 25 -3.72 -0.88 16.83
N LEU A 26 -3.88 -1.73 15.82
CA LEU A 26 -5.18 -1.94 15.20
C LEU A 26 -6.13 -2.70 16.13
N HIS A 27 -5.63 -3.69 16.86
CA HIS A 27 -6.43 -4.34 17.91
C HIS A 27 -6.91 -3.33 18.94
N ALA A 28 -6.05 -2.42 19.36
CA ALA A 28 -6.41 -1.37 20.30
C ALA A 28 -7.47 -0.44 19.72
N THR A 29 -7.36 -0.11 18.45
CA THR A 29 -8.33 0.74 17.73
C THR A 29 -9.72 0.12 17.73
N PHE A 30 -9.81 -1.18 17.57
CA PHE A 30 -11.07 -1.91 17.59
C PHE A 30 -11.51 -2.35 18.99
N ASP A 31 -10.75 -1.94 19.99
CA ASP A 31 -11.04 -2.29 21.39
C ASP A 31 -11.08 -3.82 21.64
N HIS A 32 -10.21 -4.54 20.93
CA HIS A 32 -10.03 -5.97 21.15
C HIS A 32 -9.21 -6.17 22.43
N ALA A 33 -9.85 -6.55 23.51
CA ALA A 33 -9.19 -6.75 24.79
C ALA A 33 -8.32 -8.00 24.79
N GLN A 34 -7.18 -7.93 25.46
CA GLN A 34 -6.34 -9.09 25.82
C GLN A 34 -5.83 -9.91 24.63
N VAL A 35 -5.58 -9.25 23.49
CA VAL A 35 -4.94 -9.91 22.36
C VAL A 35 -3.44 -9.81 22.50
N SER A 36 -2.76 -10.95 22.59
CA SER A 36 -1.32 -11.02 22.59
C SER A 36 -0.81 -11.03 21.16
N VAL A 37 0.15 -10.16 20.86
CA VAL A 37 0.75 -10.07 19.53
C VAL A 37 2.24 -10.32 19.68
N GLU A 38 2.69 -11.47 19.18
CA GLU A 38 4.07 -11.92 19.31
C GLU A 38 4.63 -12.32 17.95
N ALA A 39 5.96 -12.36 17.85
CA ALA A 39 6.63 -12.87 16.66
C ALA A 39 6.18 -14.32 16.38
N GLY A 40 5.89 -14.63 15.14
CA GLY A 40 5.39 -15.92 14.72
C GLY A 40 3.87 -16.07 14.73
N THR A 41 3.15 -15.12 15.29
CA THR A 41 1.68 -15.09 15.23
C THR A 41 1.23 -14.79 13.80
N ALA A 42 0.26 -15.57 13.30
CA ALA A 42 -0.29 -15.32 11.97
C ALA A 42 -1.10 -14.01 11.95
N LEU A 43 -0.96 -13.24 10.88
CA LEU A 43 -1.79 -12.06 10.68
C LEU A 43 -3.23 -12.46 10.34
N PRO A 44 -4.24 -11.78 10.91
CA PRO A 44 -5.59 -11.94 10.43
C PRO A 44 -5.70 -11.60 8.93
N PRO A 45 -6.68 -12.17 8.21
CA PRO A 45 -6.87 -11.87 6.79
C PRO A 45 -6.95 -10.37 6.52
N LEU A 46 -6.26 -9.91 5.49
CA LEU A 46 -6.18 -8.51 5.03
C LEU A 46 -5.37 -7.58 5.93
N TRP A 47 -4.90 -8.01 7.08
CA TRP A 47 -4.12 -7.15 7.98
C TRP A 47 -2.70 -6.90 7.47
N HIS A 48 -2.25 -7.62 6.43
CA HIS A 48 -1.02 -7.29 5.73
C HIS A 48 -1.03 -5.87 5.14
N TRP A 49 -2.21 -5.26 4.98
CA TRP A 49 -2.33 -3.88 4.52
C TRP A 49 -1.78 -2.86 5.52
N LEU A 50 -1.49 -3.26 6.75
CA LEU A 50 -0.77 -2.43 7.72
C LEU A 50 0.70 -2.23 7.34
N TYR A 51 1.20 -3.04 6.43
CA TYR A 51 2.59 -3.09 6.02
C TYR A 51 2.71 -2.82 4.53
N PHE A 52 3.94 -2.79 4.03
CA PHE A 52 4.22 -2.57 2.61
C PHE A 52 3.65 -1.23 2.11
N LEU A 53 3.72 -0.21 2.97
CA LEU A 53 3.16 1.10 2.64
C LEU A 53 3.93 1.73 1.49
N PRO A 54 3.23 2.29 0.48
CA PRO A 54 3.91 3.01 -0.59
C PRO A 54 4.52 4.29 -0.04
N LEU A 55 5.80 4.50 -0.34
CA LEU A 55 6.54 5.66 0.14
C LEU A 55 6.90 6.53 -1.06
N HIS A 56 6.23 7.65 -1.18
CA HIS A 56 6.49 8.62 -2.25
C HIS A 56 6.84 9.98 -1.66
N PRO A 57 7.86 10.66 -2.19
CA PRO A 57 8.11 12.05 -1.82
C PRO A 57 6.89 12.91 -2.13
N GLN A 58 6.68 13.96 -1.36
CA GLN A 58 5.56 14.87 -1.58
C GLN A 58 5.53 15.41 -3.01
N SER A 59 6.69 15.63 -3.61
CA SER A 59 6.81 16.11 -4.98
C SER A 59 6.25 15.15 -6.02
N GLU A 60 6.10 13.86 -5.67
CA GLU A 60 5.56 12.82 -6.56
C GLU A 60 4.09 12.52 -6.28
N ILE A 61 3.46 13.26 -5.38
CA ILE A 61 2.04 13.11 -5.05
C ILE A 61 1.23 14.07 -5.92
N GLY A 62 0.19 13.54 -6.55
CA GLY A 62 -0.72 14.33 -7.36
C GLY A 62 -1.76 15.08 -6.52
N PRO A 63 -2.60 15.90 -7.17
CA PRO A 63 -3.60 16.71 -6.46
C PRO A 63 -4.68 15.87 -5.77
N ASP A 64 -4.86 14.61 -6.16
CA ASP A 64 -5.80 13.68 -5.54
C ASP A 64 -5.23 12.95 -4.32
N GLY A 65 -4.00 13.28 -3.91
CA GLY A 65 -3.34 12.62 -2.78
C GLY A 65 -2.68 11.28 -3.12
N HIS A 66 -2.78 10.83 -4.36
CA HIS A 66 -2.12 9.61 -4.83
C HIS A 66 -0.83 9.92 -5.57
N ALA A 67 0.04 8.92 -5.70
CA ALA A 67 1.22 9.07 -6.53
C ALA A 67 0.85 9.49 -7.96
N ARG A 68 1.65 10.38 -8.54
CA ARG A 68 1.42 10.83 -9.91
C ARG A 68 1.46 9.66 -10.88
N ARG A 69 0.65 9.76 -11.94
CA ARG A 69 0.65 8.80 -13.02
C ARG A 69 1.97 8.86 -13.78
N GLY A 70 2.33 7.75 -14.41
CA GLY A 70 3.57 7.66 -15.18
C GLY A 70 4.75 7.11 -14.40
N GLY A 71 4.57 6.77 -13.10
CA GLY A 71 5.54 6.02 -12.32
C GLY A 71 5.44 4.52 -12.64
N PHE A 72 5.01 3.70 -11.69
CA PHE A 72 4.75 2.29 -11.97
C PHE A 72 3.52 2.09 -12.84
N LEU A 73 2.47 2.86 -12.57
CA LEU A 73 1.23 2.80 -13.35
C LEU A 73 1.33 3.67 -14.61
N PRO A 74 0.69 3.26 -15.72
CA PRO A 74 0.74 4.02 -16.96
C PRO A 74 0.06 5.38 -16.83
N PRO A 75 0.53 6.40 -17.58
CA PRO A 75 -0.05 7.73 -17.57
C PRO A 75 -1.33 7.80 -18.40
N VAL A 76 -2.37 7.09 -17.97
CA VAL A 76 -3.65 7.06 -18.68
C VAL A 76 -4.27 8.46 -18.66
N PRO A 77 -4.60 9.05 -19.80
CA PRO A 77 -5.04 10.45 -19.91
C PRO A 77 -6.53 10.61 -19.59
N LEU A 78 -6.97 10.07 -18.44
CA LEU A 78 -8.33 10.21 -17.95
C LEU A 78 -8.34 11.01 -16.67
N PRO A 79 -9.39 11.83 -16.43
CA PRO A 79 -9.38 12.78 -15.31
C PRO A 79 -9.49 12.12 -13.93
N ARG A 80 -9.97 10.89 -13.88
CA ARG A 80 -10.18 10.18 -12.62
C ARG A 80 -9.68 8.76 -12.73
N ARG A 81 -9.35 8.17 -11.57
CA ARG A 81 -9.00 6.76 -11.50
C ARG A 81 -9.85 6.06 -10.46
N MET A 82 -10.10 4.79 -10.71
CA MET A 82 -10.77 3.89 -9.79
C MET A 82 -9.77 2.85 -9.28
N TRP A 83 -9.86 2.57 -8.02
CA TRP A 83 -9.03 1.56 -7.38
C TRP A 83 -9.83 0.28 -7.11
#